data_4c4a1ecb43740f0a4fe7a2e090ac56c0
#
_entry.id   4c4a1ecb43740f0a4fe7a2e090ac56c0
#
_cell.length_a   1.000
_cell.length_b   1.000
_cell.length_c   1.000
_cell.angle_alpha   90.00
_cell.angle_beta   90.00
_cell.angle_gamma   90.00
#
_symmetry.space_group_name_H-M   'P 1'
#
loop_
_entity.id
_entity.type
_entity.pdbx_description
1 polymer ?
#
loop_
_entity_poly.entity_id
_entity_poly.type
_entity_poly.pdbx_seq_one_letter_code
_entity_poly.pdbx_strand_id
1 'polypeptide(L)'
;MGWIRRRTWMAWLGFLLLLAAGVFLVVIVRRQQRSIPMPDESMVELAVEHEGTTYRLVNGDLYRVASPDRLVFVEKLYDKDFREKNYTKQDGQVFRVDTDTGKRYPTRRHLEEGFENADQITELIGAGRGWTAFTLQSSSTPSVPEYVRLRNRILRGESKFVDNRVEPSSEIVHTGTRALKCYSLPPTPKMICAKASLSTELLYFVKGDDVWFSGWYFIPEGGMPFTLMDLETTWVKEHPGMRIMIEDGAAMFELKWATKPKYRQPKASRVRIPVGRWVHLKACFHLSEMPDGRVRLWQDGDKLIDQQGQTLPLAGAIYDSLEIGISAHSFGPNPATVYVDDVAISD
;
A
#
# COMPACT_ATOMS: atom_id res chain seq x y z
N MET A 1 51.21 -17.92 41.05
CA MET A 1 49.74 -17.65 40.82
C MET A 1 49.41 -17.28 39.41
N GLY A 2 50.20 -17.55 38.40
CA GLY A 2 49.99 -17.10 37.00
C GLY A 2 49.48 -18.16 35.97
N TRP A 3 49.44 -19.44 36.38
CA TRP A 3 49.20 -20.54 35.41
C TRP A 3 47.76 -21.03 35.32
N ILE A 4 46.93 -20.77 36.33
CA ILE A 4 45.52 -21.21 36.35
C ILE A 4 44.63 -20.27 35.54
N ARG A 5 44.98 -18.97 35.39
CA ARG A 5 44.19 -18.01 34.64
C ARG A 5 44.24 -18.18 33.09
N ARG A 6 45.32 -18.76 32.54
CA ARG A 6 45.45 -18.96 31.09
C ARG A 6 44.62 -20.12 30.55
N ARG A 7 44.37 -21.17 31.35
CA ARG A 7 43.57 -22.33 30.92
C ARG A 7 42.05 -22.03 30.86
N THR A 8 41.56 -21.18 31.73
CA THR A 8 40.14 -20.76 31.72
C THR A 8 39.83 -19.88 30.54
N TRP A 9 40.73 -18.98 30.12
CA TRP A 9 40.51 -18.12 28.93
C TRP A 9 40.47 -18.92 27.62
N MET A 10 41.33 -19.93 27.46
CA MET A 10 41.30 -20.78 26.26
C MET A 10 40.06 -21.68 26.19
N ALA A 11 39.52 -22.12 27.32
CA ALA A 11 38.27 -22.87 27.37
C ALA A 11 37.06 -22.00 27.01
N TRP A 12 37.03 -20.74 27.46
CA TRP A 12 35.98 -19.79 27.07
C TRP A 12 36.06 -19.36 25.59
N LEU A 13 37.26 -19.19 25.02
CA LEU A 13 37.44 -18.91 23.61
C LEU A 13 36.99 -20.09 22.73
N GLY A 14 37.30 -21.32 23.14
CA GLY A 14 36.83 -22.53 22.45
C GLY A 14 35.32 -22.70 22.52
N PHE A 15 34.69 -22.37 23.63
CA PHE A 15 33.24 -22.42 23.80
C PHE A 15 32.52 -21.32 22.98
N LEU A 16 33.07 -20.11 22.92
CA LEU A 16 32.56 -19.01 22.08
C LEU A 16 32.72 -19.32 20.59
N LEU A 17 33.80 -19.95 20.15
CA LEU A 17 34.01 -20.39 18.77
C LEU A 17 33.06 -21.55 18.40
N LEU A 18 32.77 -22.48 19.32
CA LEU A 18 31.78 -23.54 19.10
C LEU A 18 30.34 -22.98 19.07
N LEU A 19 30.01 -21.98 19.89
CA LEU A 19 28.74 -21.27 19.85
C LEU A 19 28.59 -20.47 18.54
N ALA A 20 29.63 -19.77 18.10
CA ALA A 20 29.63 -19.05 16.83
C ALA A 20 29.53 -20.00 15.64
N ALA A 21 30.25 -21.14 15.66
CA ALA A 21 30.12 -22.17 14.62
C ALA A 21 28.76 -22.87 14.66
N GLY A 22 28.19 -23.12 15.84
CA GLY A 22 26.84 -23.66 16.00
C GLY A 22 25.75 -22.69 15.51
N VAL A 23 25.88 -21.40 15.81
CA VAL A 23 24.98 -20.36 15.30
C VAL A 23 25.15 -20.19 13.78
N PHE A 24 26.39 -20.26 13.28
CA PHE A 24 26.65 -20.23 11.83
C PHE A 24 26.09 -21.48 11.14
N LEU A 25 26.20 -22.66 11.72
CA LEU A 25 25.63 -23.90 11.19
C LEU A 25 24.10 -23.89 11.23
N VAL A 26 23.49 -23.36 12.29
CA VAL A 26 22.02 -23.19 12.40
C VAL A 26 21.51 -22.13 11.41
N VAL A 27 22.28 -21.07 11.16
CA VAL A 27 21.95 -20.07 10.12
C VAL A 27 22.16 -20.64 8.72
N ILE A 28 23.18 -21.49 8.50
CA ILE A 28 23.42 -22.19 7.21
C ILE A 28 22.37 -23.32 7.01
N VAL A 29 22.01 -24.07 8.04
CA VAL A 29 20.98 -25.12 7.95
C VAL A 29 19.57 -24.54 7.79
N ARG A 30 19.27 -23.37 8.37
CA ARG A 30 18.03 -22.63 8.07
C ARG A 30 18.02 -21.98 6.69
N ARG A 31 19.16 -21.88 6.00
CA ARG A 31 19.31 -21.52 4.58
C ARG A 31 19.48 -22.75 3.67
N GLN A 32 19.02 -23.92 3.99
CA GLN A 32 18.61 -24.84 2.95
C GLN A 32 17.44 -24.17 2.23
N GLN A 33 17.79 -23.43 1.17
CA GLN A 33 16.81 -22.73 0.35
C GLN A 33 15.82 -23.78 -0.13
N ARG A 34 14.59 -23.72 0.39
CA ARG A 34 13.50 -24.55 -0.08
C ARG A 34 13.48 -24.47 -1.60
N SER A 35 13.70 -25.57 -2.26
CA SER A 35 13.69 -25.64 -3.73
C SER A 35 12.69 -26.67 -4.19
N ILE A 36 12.08 -26.40 -5.33
CA ILE A 36 11.12 -27.28 -5.98
C ILE A 36 11.58 -27.56 -7.42
N PRO A 37 11.16 -28.68 -8.01
CA PRO A 37 11.27 -28.86 -9.45
C PRO A 37 10.51 -27.77 -10.20
N MET A 38 10.82 -27.58 -11.49
CA MET A 38 10.06 -26.68 -12.35
C MET A 38 8.59 -27.15 -12.38
N PRO A 39 7.62 -26.31 -11.98
CA PRO A 39 6.22 -26.66 -12.03
C PRO A 39 5.71 -26.64 -13.47
N ASP A 40 4.54 -27.23 -13.69
CA ASP A 40 3.78 -27.03 -14.92
C ASP A 40 3.48 -25.54 -15.12
N GLU A 41 3.55 -25.04 -16.36
CA GLU A 41 3.29 -23.62 -16.68
C GLU A 41 1.90 -23.17 -16.25
N SER A 42 0.91 -24.06 -16.19
CA SER A 42 -0.44 -23.78 -15.69
C SER A 42 -0.48 -23.42 -14.19
N MET A 43 0.56 -23.76 -13.44
CA MET A 43 0.71 -23.45 -12.01
C MET A 43 1.46 -22.14 -11.77
N VAL A 44 2.02 -21.52 -12.82
CA VAL A 44 2.78 -20.27 -12.71
C VAL A 44 1.82 -19.10 -12.85
N GLU A 45 1.63 -18.37 -11.76
CA GLU A 45 0.73 -17.22 -11.69
C GLU A 45 1.35 -15.94 -12.27
N LEU A 46 2.68 -15.85 -12.19
CA LEU A 46 3.46 -14.73 -12.72
C LEU A 46 4.86 -15.22 -13.06
N ALA A 47 5.36 -14.81 -14.23
CA ALA A 47 6.77 -14.93 -14.59
C ALA A 47 7.31 -13.54 -14.91
N VAL A 48 8.40 -13.14 -14.26
CA VAL A 48 9.01 -11.81 -14.44
C VAL A 48 10.53 -11.91 -14.47
N GLU A 49 11.14 -11.10 -15.32
CA GLU A 49 12.59 -10.92 -15.35
C GLU A 49 12.97 -9.60 -14.68
N HIS A 50 13.89 -9.65 -13.72
CA HIS A 50 14.41 -8.49 -13.03
C HIS A 50 15.93 -8.63 -12.87
N GLU A 51 16.68 -7.65 -13.37
CA GLU A 51 18.16 -7.62 -13.35
C GLU A 51 18.80 -8.92 -13.85
N GLY A 52 18.29 -9.46 -14.97
CA GLY A 52 18.79 -10.70 -15.59
C GLY A 52 18.46 -11.97 -14.81
N THR A 53 17.59 -11.88 -13.82
CA THR A 53 17.12 -13.02 -13.04
C THR A 53 15.63 -13.24 -13.29
N THR A 54 15.27 -14.48 -13.67
CA THR A 54 13.86 -14.85 -13.84
C THR A 54 13.27 -15.30 -12.51
N TYR A 55 12.10 -14.78 -12.19
CA TYR A 55 11.29 -15.14 -11.03
C TYR A 55 9.96 -15.74 -11.48
N ARG A 56 9.45 -16.68 -10.70
CA ARG A 56 8.12 -17.29 -10.89
C ARG A 56 7.35 -17.29 -9.58
N LEU A 57 6.08 -16.90 -9.66
CA LEU A 57 5.13 -16.98 -8.57
C LEU A 57 4.29 -18.24 -8.72
N VAL A 58 4.30 -19.08 -7.69
CA VAL A 58 3.60 -20.37 -7.68
C VAL A 58 2.90 -20.54 -6.33
N ASN A 59 1.58 -20.60 -6.34
CA ASN A 59 0.75 -20.76 -5.12
C ASN A 59 1.08 -19.73 -4.01
N GLY A 60 1.33 -18.48 -4.40
CA GLY A 60 1.66 -17.39 -3.48
C GLY A 60 3.11 -17.33 -2.99
N ASP A 61 3.93 -18.32 -3.34
CA ASP A 61 5.37 -18.35 -3.06
C ASP A 61 6.17 -17.84 -4.27
N LEU A 62 7.04 -16.86 -4.06
CA LEU A 62 7.95 -16.33 -5.06
C LEU A 62 9.22 -17.20 -5.11
N TYR A 63 9.59 -17.60 -6.29
CA TYR A 63 10.80 -18.41 -6.56
C TYR A 63 11.68 -17.72 -7.59
N ARG A 64 12.99 -17.93 -7.46
CA ARG A 64 13.99 -17.62 -8.49
C ARG A 64 14.27 -18.85 -9.32
N VAL A 65 14.33 -18.73 -10.64
CA VAL A 65 14.79 -19.78 -11.54
C VAL A 65 16.30 -19.98 -11.35
N ALA A 66 16.69 -21.14 -10.85
CA ALA A 66 18.10 -21.47 -10.63
C ALA A 66 18.71 -22.29 -11.78
N SER A 67 17.89 -23.12 -12.42
CA SER A 67 18.21 -23.91 -13.63
C SER A 67 16.92 -24.21 -14.40
N PRO A 68 16.98 -24.76 -15.62
CA PRO A 68 15.78 -25.09 -16.41
C PRO A 68 14.79 -26.02 -15.73
N ASP A 69 15.24 -26.79 -14.74
CA ASP A 69 14.47 -27.80 -14.02
C ASP A 69 14.22 -27.48 -12.55
N ARG A 70 14.73 -26.31 -12.05
CA ARG A 70 14.74 -26.02 -10.62
C ARG A 70 14.42 -24.57 -10.25
N LEU A 71 13.48 -24.43 -9.32
CA LEU A 71 13.14 -23.17 -8.65
C LEU A 71 13.69 -23.14 -7.22
N VAL A 72 14.16 -21.98 -6.79
CA VAL A 72 14.64 -21.72 -5.42
C VAL A 72 13.74 -20.70 -4.77
N PHE A 73 13.17 -21.04 -3.62
CA PHE A 73 12.28 -20.18 -2.84
C PHE A 73 12.97 -18.87 -2.44
N VAL A 74 12.29 -17.77 -2.65
CA VAL A 74 12.71 -16.43 -2.24
C VAL A 74 11.90 -15.98 -1.03
N GLU A 75 10.59 -15.88 -1.20
CA GLU A 75 9.69 -15.43 -0.13
C GLU A 75 8.24 -15.81 -0.43
N LYS A 76 7.40 -15.73 0.60
CA LYS A 76 5.95 -15.85 0.46
C LYS A 76 5.33 -14.48 0.26
N LEU A 77 4.54 -14.32 -0.80
CA LEU A 77 3.84 -13.07 -1.09
C LEU A 77 2.41 -13.07 -0.54
N TYR A 78 1.73 -14.23 -0.54
CA TYR A 78 0.38 -14.38 0.03
C TYR A 78 0.05 -15.85 0.35
N ASP A 79 -1.02 -16.08 1.11
CA ASP A 79 -1.61 -17.39 1.31
C ASP A 79 -2.60 -17.71 0.18
N LYS A 80 -2.41 -18.81 -0.53
CA LYS A 80 -3.27 -19.20 -1.67
C LYS A 80 -4.75 -19.35 -1.31
N ASP A 81 -5.06 -19.66 -0.07
CA ASP A 81 -6.40 -19.84 0.48
C ASP A 81 -6.88 -18.60 1.27
N PHE A 82 -6.21 -17.44 1.05
CA PHE A 82 -6.55 -16.19 1.69
C PHE A 82 -8.03 -15.83 1.51
N ARG A 83 -8.52 -15.96 0.26
CA ARG A 83 -9.88 -15.56 -0.09
C ARG A 83 -10.92 -16.36 0.71
N GLU A 84 -10.75 -17.66 0.79
CA GLU A 84 -11.66 -18.58 1.49
C GLU A 84 -11.63 -18.37 3.01
N LYS A 85 -10.46 -17.99 3.56
CA LYS A 85 -10.30 -17.74 4.99
C LYS A 85 -10.84 -16.38 5.42
N ASN A 86 -10.65 -15.35 4.59
CA ASN A 86 -10.88 -13.97 4.98
C ASN A 86 -12.15 -13.35 4.42
N TYR A 87 -12.86 -14.06 3.53
CA TYR A 87 -14.13 -13.58 2.99
C TYR A 87 -15.18 -14.67 3.05
N THR A 88 -16.41 -14.26 3.33
CA THR A 88 -17.61 -15.13 3.26
C THR A 88 -18.72 -14.39 2.55
N LYS A 89 -19.59 -15.12 1.86
CA LYS A 89 -20.78 -14.59 1.19
C LYS A 89 -22.03 -15.08 1.89
N GLN A 90 -22.93 -14.18 2.21
CA GLN A 90 -24.23 -14.48 2.80
C GLN A 90 -25.29 -13.57 2.17
N ASP A 91 -26.36 -14.13 1.65
CA ASP A 91 -27.50 -13.40 1.05
C ASP A 91 -27.08 -12.38 -0.02
N GLY A 92 -26.07 -12.72 -0.83
CA GLY A 92 -25.52 -11.86 -1.85
C GLY A 92 -24.46 -10.85 -1.37
N GLN A 93 -24.40 -10.55 -0.07
CA GLN A 93 -23.41 -9.66 0.54
C GLN A 93 -22.11 -10.41 0.80
N VAL A 94 -20.99 -9.78 0.48
CA VAL A 94 -19.64 -10.25 0.86
C VAL A 94 -19.25 -9.61 2.19
N PHE A 95 -18.68 -10.41 3.07
CA PHE A 95 -18.16 -9.97 4.38
C PHE A 95 -16.67 -10.29 4.47
N ARG A 96 -15.89 -9.34 4.96
CA ARG A 96 -14.54 -9.59 5.44
C ARG A 96 -14.62 -10.25 6.83
N VAL A 97 -13.85 -11.29 7.03
CA VAL A 97 -13.78 -12.04 8.28
C VAL A 97 -12.47 -11.69 8.99
N ASP A 98 -12.56 -11.22 10.21
CA ASP A 98 -11.43 -11.12 11.12
C ASP A 98 -11.12 -12.54 11.64
N THR A 99 -10.02 -13.12 11.19
CA THR A 99 -9.65 -14.51 11.49
C THR A 99 -9.31 -14.76 12.96
N ASP A 100 -8.92 -13.72 13.69
CA ASP A 100 -8.55 -13.83 15.11
C ASP A 100 -9.79 -13.84 16.01
N THR A 101 -10.80 -13.06 15.65
CA THR A 101 -12.02 -12.89 16.44
C THR A 101 -13.25 -13.58 15.86
N GLY A 102 -13.20 -14.01 14.59
CA GLY A 102 -14.34 -14.52 13.84
C GLY A 102 -15.39 -13.46 13.48
N LYS A 103 -15.14 -12.19 13.78
CA LYS A 103 -16.07 -11.11 13.51
C LYS A 103 -16.15 -10.83 12.02
N ARG A 104 -17.37 -10.55 11.54
CA ARG A 104 -17.66 -10.29 10.14
C ARG A 104 -17.97 -8.81 9.93
N TYR A 105 -17.39 -8.21 8.91
CA TYR A 105 -17.61 -6.83 8.51
C TYR A 105 -18.13 -6.81 7.06
N PRO A 106 -19.29 -6.18 6.79
CA PRO A 106 -19.78 -6.09 5.42
C PRO A 106 -18.79 -5.30 4.57
N THR A 107 -18.45 -5.85 3.41
CA THR A 107 -17.65 -5.14 2.42
C THR A 107 -18.52 -4.18 1.63
N ARG A 108 -17.91 -3.22 0.96
CA ARG A 108 -18.56 -2.16 0.20
C ARG A 108 -18.08 -2.15 -1.23
N ARG A 109 -18.98 -1.80 -2.13
CA ARG A 109 -18.68 -1.47 -3.53
C ARG A 109 -18.98 -0.01 -3.84
N HIS A 110 -19.37 0.74 -2.82
CA HIS A 110 -19.66 2.17 -2.89
C HIS A 110 -19.28 2.83 -1.57
N LEU A 111 -18.56 3.93 -1.65
CA LEU A 111 -18.24 4.82 -0.53
C LEU A 111 -18.21 6.26 -1.05
N GLU A 112 -18.92 7.15 -0.36
CA GLU A 112 -18.87 8.59 -0.55
C GLU A 112 -18.57 9.28 0.77
N GLU A 113 -17.75 10.34 0.75
CA GLU A 113 -17.33 11.06 1.94
C GLU A 113 -17.00 12.52 1.62
N GLY A 114 -17.71 13.45 2.27
CA GLY A 114 -17.47 14.88 2.22
C GLY A 114 -16.96 15.44 3.56
N PHE A 115 -16.66 14.58 4.55
CA PHE A 115 -16.07 14.91 5.86
C PHE A 115 -16.93 15.82 6.76
N GLU A 116 -18.16 16.16 6.38
CA GLU A 116 -19.02 17.12 7.07
C GLU A 116 -19.44 16.70 8.48
N ASN A 117 -19.48 15.39 8.73
CA ASN A 117 -20.00 14.80 9.97
C ASN A 117 -18.91 14.49 11.00
N ALA A 118 -17.73 15.08 10.88
CA ALA A 118 -16.60 14.80 11.76
C ALA A 118 -15.84 16.06 12.15
N ASP A 119 -15.70 16.29 13.45
CA ASP A 119 -14.83 17.32 14.01
C ASP A 119 -13.43 16.78 14.29
N GLN A 120 -13.31 15.46 14.46
CA GLN A 120 -12.06 14.77 14.78
C GLN A 120 -11.89 13.50 13.94
N ILE A 121 -10.65 13.11 13.69
CA ILE A 121 -10.35 11.89 12.94
C ILE A 121 -10.97 10.63 13.57
N THR A 122 -11.10 10.60 14.88
CA THR A 122 -11.72 9.48 15.63
C THR A 122 -13.18 9.25 15.27
N GLU A 123 -13.86 10.27 14.76
CA GLU A 123 -15.27 10.20 14.35
C GLU A 123 -15.44 9.62 12.94
N LEU A 124 -14.40 9.62 12.13
CA LEU A 124 -14.38 8.98 10.81
C LEU A 124 -14.08 7.48 10.90
N ILE A 125 -13.40 7.02 11.95
CA ILE A 125 -12.89 5.66 12.04
C ILE A 125 -13.93 4.70 12.63
N GLY A 126 -14.20 3.63 11.90
CA GLY A 126 -15.07 2.53 12.32
C GLY A 126 -15.73 1.83 11.14
N ALA A 127 -15.94 0.53 11.23
CA ALA A 127 -16.50 -0.27 10.14
C ALA A 127 -17.89 0.22 9.67
N GLY A 128 -18.68 0.79 10.57
CA GLY A 128 -19.98 1.38 10.22
C GLY A 128 -19.87 2.75 9.53
N ARG A 129 -18.72 3.43 9.62
CA ARG A 129 -18.53 4.80 9.13
C ARG A 129 -17.86 4.86 7.74
N GLY A 130 -17.25 3.79 7.29
CA GLY A 130 -16.60 3.71 5.98
C GLY A 130 -15.08 3.65 6.07
N TRP A 131 -14.47 4.45 6.92
CA TRP A 131 -13.03 4.47 7.11
C TRP A 131 -12.61 3.58 8.29
N THR A 132 -11.50 2.85 8.14
CA THR A 132 -11.05 1.86 9.14
C THR A 132 -9.73 2.24 9.81
N ALA A 133 -8.92 3.06 9.15
CA ALA A 133 -7.60 3.42 9.65
C ALA A 133 -7.11 4.77 9.11
N PHE A 134 -6.02 5.26 9.70
CA PHE A 134 -5.18 6.31 9.14
C PHE A 134 -3.72 5.99 9.39
N THR A 135 -2.84 6.45 8.50
CA THR A 135 -1.40 6.18 8.53
C THR A 135 -0.64 7.46 8.84
N LEU A 136 0.29 7.37 9.80
CA LEU A 136 1.14 8.50 10.27
C LEU A 136 2.61 8.06 10.25
N GLN A 137 3.10 7.60 9.08
CA GLN A 137 4.49 7.20 8.96
C GLN A 137 5.40 8.42 8.86
N SER A 138 6.29 8.58 9.84
CA SER A 138 7.22 9.71 9.96
C SER A 138 8.57 9.26 10.53
N SER A 139 9.51 10.17 10.66
CA SER A 139 10.80 9.87 11.33
C SER A 139 10.66 9.46 12.79
N SER A 140 9.61 9.89 13.49
CA SER A 140 9.29 9.46 14.87
C SER A 140 8.52 8.14 14.92
N THR A 141 7.91 7.72 13.82
CA THR A 141 7.14 6.48 13.69
C THR A 141 7.44 5.78 12.37
N PRO A 142 8.70 5.35 12.13
CA PRO A 142 9.15 4.89 10.81
C PRO A 142 8.61 3.51 10.40
N SER A 143 8.21 2.68 11.36
CA SER A 143 7.73 1.32 11.12
C SER A 143 6.24 1.14 11.34
N VAL A 144 5.67 0.11 10.70
CA VAL A 144 4.25 -0.26 10.88
C VAL A 144 3.84 -0.40 12.36
N PRO A 145 4.57 -1.14 13.21
CA PRO A 145 4.20 -1.25 14.62
C PRO A 145 4.20 0.09 15.37
N GLU A 146 5.05 1.03 14.98
CA GLU A 146 5.17 2.32 15.66
C GLU A 146 4.01 3.25 15.30
N TYR A 147 3.71 3.45 14.03
CA TYR A 147 2.58 4.31 13.66
C TYR A 147 1.23 3.67 14.01
N VAL A 148 1.10 2.34 14.00
CA VAL A 148 -0.11 1.65 14.49
C VAL A 148 -0.31 1.88 15.99
N ARG A 149 0.76 1.81 16.81
CA ARG A 149 0.68 2.16 18.23
C ARG A 149 0.27 3.63 18.45
N LEU A 150 0.86 4.56 17.70
CA LEU A 150 0.49 5.98 17.79
C LEU A 150 -0.98 6.17 17.41
N ARG A 151 -1.42 5.62 16.28
CA ARG A 151 -2.82 5.65 15.85
C ARG A 151 -3.77 5.15 16.94
N ASN A 152 -3.49 3.97 17.51
CA ASN A 152 -4.34 3.38 18.53
C ASN A 152 -4.41 4.24 19.80
N ARG A 153 -3.33 4.91 20.19
CA ARG A 153 -3.32 5.86 21.30
C ARG A 153 -4.15 7.11 20.98
N ILE A 154 -4.05 7.65 19.76
CA ILE A 154 -4.89 8.77 19.31
C ILE A 154 -6.37 8.37 19.35
N LEU A 155 -6.73 7.20 18.83
CA LEU A 155 -8.11 6.70 18.82
C LEU A 155 -8.69 6.53 20.25
N ARG A 156 -7.85 6.29 21.26
CA ARG A 156 -8.27 6.22 22.67
C ARG A 156 -8.18 7.56 23.42
N GLY A 157 -7.79 8.65 22.73
CA GLY A 157 -7.57 9.96 23.37
C GLY A 157 -6.33 10.05 24.27
N GLU A 158 -5.42 9.06 24.20
CA GLU A 158 -4.21 8.98 25.03
C GLU A 158 -3.00 9.71 24.42
N SER A 159 -3.11 10.17 23.18
CA SER A 159 -2.04 10.88 22.48
C SER A 159 -2.63 11.87 21.47
N LYS A 160 -1.79 12.82 21.05
CA LYS A 160 -2.04 13.72 19.91
C LYS A 160 -1.15 13.32 18.75
N PHE A 161 -1.37 13.93 17.58
CA PHE A 161 -0.44 13.86 16.47
C PHE A 161 0.95 14.37 16.90
N VAL A 162 2.00 13.69 16.43
CA VAL A 162 3.39 14.05 16.75
C VAL A 162 3.99 14.85 15.59
N ASP A 163 4.17 14.22 14.44
CA ASP A 163 4.76 14.82 13.25
C ASP A 163 3.70 15.01 12.15
N ASN A 164 3.23 13.89 11.59
CA ASN A 164 2.26 13.88 10.53
C ASN A 164 0.83 13.98 11.09
N ARG A 165 -0.10 14.52 10.28
CA ARG A 165 -1.49 14.75 10.69
C ARG A 165 -2.46 14.31 9.61
N VAL A 166 -3.59 13.77 10.04
CA VAL A 166 -4.76 13.47 9.22
C VAL A 166 -5.98 13.85 10.03
N GLU A 167 -6.64 14.94 9.65
CA GLU A 167 -7.70 15.52 10.47
C GLU A 167 -8.75 16.24 9.62
N PRO A 168 -10.04 16.22 9.98
CA PRO A 168 -11.03 17.12 9.42
C PRO A 168 -10.62 18.59 9.71
N SER A 169 -10.84 19.48 8.73
CA SER A 169 -10.41 20.88 8.80
C SER A 169 -11.40 21.79 8.09
N SER A 170 -11.63 22.97 8.64
CA SER A 170 -12.40 24.05 8.04
C SER A 170 -11.53 25.13 7.39
N GLU A 171 -10.20 24.93 7.29
CA GLU A 171 -9.29 25.94 6.76
C GLU A 171 -9.44 26.14 5.25
N ILE A 172 -9.51 25.06 4.50
CA ILE A 172 -9.66 25.04 3.03
C ILE A 172 -10.66 23.95 2.71
N VAL A 173 -11.82 24.30 2.19
CA VAL A 173 -12.97 23.43 1.95
C VAL A 173 -13.42 23.61 0.51
N HIS A 174 -13.80 22.52 -0.17
CA HIS A 174 -14.36 22.55 -1.52
C HIS A 174 -15.87 22.76 -1.46
N THR A 175 -16.59 21.91 -0.75
CA THR A 175 -18.02 22.06 -0.46
C THR A 175 -18.30 21.92 1.02
N GLY A 176 -19.47 22.42 1.47
CA GLY A 176 -19.85 22.33 2.87
C GLY A 176 -18.98 23.13 3.81
N THR A 177 -18.52 22.51 4.91
CA THR A 177 -17.82 23.18 6.03
C THR A 177 -16.51 22.50 6.42
N ARG A 178 -16.23 21.30 5.91
CA ARG A 178 -15.09 20.47 6.27
C ARG A 178 -14.46 19.84 5.04
N ALA A 179 -13.17 19.63 5.12
CA ALA A 179 -12.38 18.78 4.22
C ALA A 179 -11.36 17.98 5.04
N LEU A 180 -10.80 16.93 4.50
CA LEU A 180 -9.71 16.18 5.11
C LEU A 180 -8.37 16.89 4.86
N LYS A 181 -7.69 17.32 5.93
CA LYS A 181 -6.32 17.85 5.87
C LYS A 181 -5.32 16.73 6.16
N CYS A 182 -4.41 16.51 5.23
CA CYS A 182 -3.27 15.62 5.38
C CYS A 182 -1.98 16.42 5.36
N TYR A 183 -1.14 16.28 6.39
CA TYR A 183 0.16 16.95 6.51
C TYR A 183 1.25 15.91 6.77
N SER A 184 2.31 15.94 6.01
CA SER A 184 3.46 15.03 6.14
C SER A 184 4.77 15.79 6.16
N LEU A 185 5.63 15.47 7.12
CA LEU A 185 7.05 15.85 7.09
C LEU A 185 7.75 15.20 5.89
N PRO A 186 8.85 15.78 5.42
CA PRO A 186 9.61 15.18 4.32
C PRO A 186 10.25 13.85 4.73
N PRO A 187 10.58 12.99 3.75
CA PRO A 187 11.35 11.77 3.99
C PRO A 187 12.75 12.10 4.53
N THR A 188 13.40 11.09 5.13
CA THR A 188 14.77 11.19 5.65
C THR A 188 15.64 10.10 5.01
N PRO A 189 16.98 10.17 5.08
CA PRO A 189 17.83 9.11 4.57
C PRO A 189 17.56 7.72 5.17
N LYS A 190 16.99 7.68 6.39
CA LYS A 190 16.62 6.44 7.08
C LYS A 190 15.19 5.98 6.80
N MET A 191 14.36 6.86 6.26
CA MET A 191 12.96 6.62 5.94
C MET A 191 12.63 7.31 4.62
N ILE A 192 12.69 6.56 3.54
CA ILE A 192 12.54 7.06 2.17
C ILE A 192 11.11 7.45 1.79
N CYS A 193 10.12 7.14 2.64
CA CYS A 193 8.73 7.46 2.42
C CYS A 193 8.06 7.85 3.73
N ALA A 194 7.43 9.03 3.75
CA ALA A 194 6.52 9.46 4.80
C ALA A 194 5.07 9.35 4.33
N LYS A 195 4.11 9.18 5.25
CA LYS A 195 2.68 9.05 4.94
C LYS A 195 1.83 9.83 5.92
N ALA A 196 0.78 10.45 5.41
CA ALA A 196 -0.32 11.05 6.16
C ALA A 196 -1.61 10.82 5.36
N SER A 197 -2.32 9.74 5.63
CA SER A 197 -3.41 9.27 4.79
C SER A 197 -4.53 8.62 5.60
N LEU A 198 -5.74 8.69 5.07
CA LEU A 198 -6.93 8.02 5.58
C LEU A 198 -7.19 6.79 4.73
N SER A 199 -7.59 5.66 5.34
CA SER A 199 -7.82 4.42 4.62
C SER A 199 -9.04 3.63 5.08
N THR A 200 -9.61 2.88 4.16
CA THR A 200 -10.58 1.81 4.44
C THR A 200 -10.07 0.49 3.91
N GLU A 201 -10.34 -0.60 4.64
CA GLU A 201 -10.01 -1.97 4.23
C GLU A 201 -11.27 -2.82 4.05
N LEU A 202 -12.40 -2.19 3.74
CA LEU A 202 -13.69 -2.85 3.60
C LEU A 202 -14.27 -2.77 2.18
N LEU A 203 -13.43 -2.53 1.18
CA LEU A 203 -13.83 -2.60 -0.21
C LEU A 203 -13.78 -4.03 -0.74
N TYR A 204 -14.43 -4.29 -1.87
CA TYR A 204 -14.38 -5.57 -2.54
C TYR A 204 -14.55 -5.40 -4.05
N PHE A 205 -13.43 -5.18 -4.75
CA PHE A 205 -13.40 -5.13 -6.21
C PHE A 205 -12.51 -6.24 -6.73
N VAL A 206 -12.94 -6.89 -7.79
CA VAL A 206 -12.30 -8.09 -8.35
C VAL A 206 -12.13 -7.96 -9.86
N LYS A 207 -11.44 -8.91 -10.47
CA LYS A 207 -11.29 -9.01 -11.92
C LYS A 207 -12.63 -8.83 -12.65
N GLY A 208 -12.62 -7.99 -13.68
CA GLY A 208 -13.79 -7.66 -14.52
C GLY A 208 -14.61 -6.47 -14.05
N ASP A 209 -14.37 -5.96 -12.84
CA ASP A 209 -15.05 -4.76 -12.35
C ASP A 209 -14.52 -3.50 -13.06
N ASP A 210 -15.40 -2.51 -13.25
CA ASP A 210 -15.05 -1.15 -13.66
C ASP A 210 -15.09 -0.25 -12.43
N VAL A 211 -13.96 -0.01 -11.80
CA VAL A 211 -13.87 0.78 -10.56
C VAL A 211 -13.71 2.24 -10.89
N TRP A 212 -14.62 3.05 -10.42
CA TRP A 212 -14.61 4.50 -10.52
C TRP A 212 -14.16 5.12 -9.20
N PHE A 213 -13.23 6.03 -9.28
CA PHE A 213 -12.77 6.86 -8.17
C PHE A 213 -12.89 8.33 -8.56
N SER A 214 -13.28 9.19 -7.62
CA SER A 214 -13.20 10.65 -7.77
C SER A 214 -12.90 11.30 -6.43
N GLY A 215 -12.30 12.50 -6.49
CA GLY A 215 -12.04 13.32 -5.32
C GLY A 215 -11.54 14.70 -5.72
N TRP A 216 -11.85 15.68 -4.90
CA TRP A 216 -11.29 17.01 -5.02
C TRP A 216 -10.04 17.12 -4.16
N TYR A 217 -9.00 17.71 -4.73
CA TYR A 217 -7.70 17.88 -4.10
C TYR A 217 -7.27 19.34 -4.15
N PHE A 218 -6.77 19.84 -3.04
CA PHE A 218 -6.10 21.14 -2.97
C PHE A 218 -4.71 20.96 -2.41
N ILE A 219 -3.69 21.36 -3.17
CA ILE A 219 -2.29 21.33 -2.77
C ILE A 219 -1.85 22.79 -2.59
N PRO A 220 -1.58 23.25 -1.36
CA PRO A 220 -1.05 24.59 -1.14
C PRO A 220 0.37 24.72 -1.68
N GLU A 221 0.88 25.94 -1.73
CA GLU A 221 2.29 26.15 -2.03
C GLU A 221 3.18 25.45 -0.99
N GLY A 222 4.27 24.82 -1.46
CA GLY A 222 5.16 24.05 -0.59
C GLY A 222 5.63 22.73 -1.21
N GLY A 223 5.66 21.67 -0.40
CA GLY A 223 6.05 20.33 -0.85
C GLY A 223 4.93 19.64 -1.64
N MET A 224 5.30 19.04 -2.76
CA MET A 224 4.38 18.23 -3.58
C MET A 224 4.40 16.79 -3.07
N PRO A 225 3.26 16.16 -2.76
CA PRO A 225 3.21 14.74 -2.43
C PRO A 225 3.59 13.88 -3.64
N PHE A 226 4.00 12.65 -3.38
CA PHE A 226 4.32 11.69 -4.45
C PHE A 226 3.08 10.92 -4.90
N THR A 227 2.26 10.48 -3.97
CA THR A 227 1.04 9.70 -4.25
C THR A 227 -0.16 10.29 -3.50
N LEU A 228 -1.30 10.41 -4.18
CA LEU A 228 -2.53 10.99 -3.67
C LEU A 228 -3.59 9.95 -3.29
N MET A 229 -3.58 8.82 -3.99
CA MET A 229 -4.53 7.73 -3.79
C MET A 229 -3.86 6.40 -4.12
N ASP A 230 -4.10 5.39 -3.28
CA ASP A 230 -3.78 3.99 -3.53
C ASP A 230 -5.05 3.13 -3.40
N LEU A 231 -5.31 2.29 -4.40
CA LEU A 231 -6.30 1.22 -4.39
C LEU A 231 -5.54 -0.10 -4.37
N GLU A 232 -5.58 -0.80 -3.23
CA GLU A 232 -4.62 -1.86 -2.91
C GLU A 232 -5.28 -3.18 -2.54
N THR A 233 -4.51 -4.27 -2.63
CA THR A 233 -4.83 -5.56 -2.03
C THR A 233 -3.98 -5.76 -0.77
N THR A 234 -4.62 -5.77 0.43
CA THR A 234 -3.91 -5.80 1.72
C THR A 234 -3.36 -7.16 2.08
N TRP A 235 -3.84 -8.22 1.44
CA TRP A 235 -3.44 -9.61 1.72
C TRP A 235 -2.22 -10.08 0.92
N VAL A 236 -1.78 -9.31 -0.07
CA VAL A 236 -0.53 -9.55 -0.79
C VAL A 236 0.56 -8.69 -0.17
N LYS A 237 1.74 -9.27 0.06
CA LYS A 237 2.90 -8.55 0.60
C LYS A 237 3.19 -7.30 -0.23
N GLU A 238 3.59 -6.21 0.44
CA GLU A 238 3.82 -4.87 -0.15
C GLU A 238 2.55 -4.18 -0.66
N HIS A 239 1.36 -4.75 -0.40
CA HIS A 239 0.06 -4.20 -0.75
C HIS A 239 0.05 -3.64 -2.20
N PRO A 240 0.22 -4.51 -3.23
CA PRO A 240 0.21 -4.03 -4.61
C PRO A 240 -1.15 -3.47 -4.99
N GLY A 241 -1.15 -2.54 -5.95
CA GLY A 241 -2.39 -1.93 -6.39
C GLY A 241 -2.20 -0.76 -7.34
N MET A 242 -3.31 -0.21 -7.83
CA MET A 242 -3.34 0.98 -8.66
C MET A 242 -3.20 2.23 -7.81
N ARG A 243 -2.37 3.18 -8.26
CA ARG A 243 -2.23 4.45 -7.54
C ARG A 243 -2.22 5.66 -8.48
N ILE A 244 -2.76 6.76 -7.98
CA ILE A 244 -2.58 8.09 -8.58
C ILE A 244 -1.36 8.71 -7.95
N MET A 245 -0.33 8.93 -8.77
CA MET A 245 0.90 9.57 -8.33
C MET A 245 1.19 10.81 -9.16
N ILE A 246 2.10 11.65 -8.66
CA ILE A 246 2.54 12.87 -9.31
C ILE A 246 3.97 12.67 -9.82
N GLU A 247 4.15 12.77 -11.14
CA GLU A 247 5.46 12.74 -11.78
C GLU A 247 5.65 14.03 -12.60
N ASP A 248 6.73 14.77 -12.35
CA ASP A 248 6.98 16.09 -12.97
C ASP A 248 5.81 17.09 -12.82
N GLY A 249 5.11 17.03 -11.71
CA GLY A 249 3.94 17.88 -11.40
C GLY A 249 2.64 17.47 -12.09
N ALA A 250 2.58 16.36 -12.80
CA ALA A 250 1.39 15.87 -13.50
C ALA A 250 0.91 14.54 -12.90
N ALA A 251 -0.42 14.36 -12.85
CA ALA A 251 -1.01 13.11 -12.40
C ALA A 251 -0.80 12.00 -13.43
N MET A 252 -0.48 10.81 -12.93
CA MET A 252 -0.34 9.58 -13.69
C MET A 252 -0.79 8.37 -12.85
N PHE A 253 -0.92 7.21 -13.49
CA PHE A 253 -1.11 5.95 -12.76
C PHE A 253 0.15 5.09 -12.76
N GLU A 254 0.28 4.31 -11.70
CA GLU A 254 1.21 3.18 -11.62
C GLU A 254 0.48 1.99 -10.98
N LEU A 255 0.66 0.80 -11.54
CA LEU A 255 0.40 -0.42 -10.80
C LEU A 255 1.64 -0.73 -9.94
N LYS A 256 1.49 -0.61 -8.63
CA LYS A 256 2.52 -0.97 -7.65
C LYS A 256 2.65 -2.50 -7.57
N TRP A 257 3.40 -3.08 -8.51
CA TRP A 257 3.65 -4.52 -8.63
C TRP A 257 5.02 -4.77 -9.26
N ALA A 258 5.41 -6.02 -9.44
CA ALA A 258 6.75 -6.41 -9.89
C ALA A 258 7.24 -5.69 -11.17
N THR A 259 6.37 -5.51 -12.15
CA THR A 259 6.68 -4.85 -13.44
C THR A 259 6.48 -3.34 -13.41
N LYS A 260 5.80 -2.80 -12.38
CA LYS A 260 5.47 -1.40 -12.18
C LYS A 260 5.00 -0.68 -13.46
N PRO A 261 3.96 -1.19 -14.16
CA PRO A 261 3.46 -0.52 -15.34
C PRO A 261 2.98 0.89 -14.99
N LYS A 262 3.37 1.86 -15.83
CA LYS A 262 3.08 3.28 -15.64
C LYS A 262 2.28 3.80 -16.81
N TYR A 263 1.18 4.47 -16.51
CA TYR A 263 0.27 5.07 -17.48
C TYR A 263 0.36 6.59 -17.38
N ARG A 264 0.95 7.22 -18.40
CA ARG A 264 1.33 8.63 -18.40
C ARG A 264 0.51 9.44 -19.39
N GLN A 265 0.35 10.71 -19.08
CA GLN A 265 -0.09 11.69 -20.07
C GLN A 265 0.93 11.81 -21.21
N PRO A 266 0.49 12.10 -22.46
CA PRO A 266 1.43 12.41 -23.54
C PRO A 266 2.31 13.61 -23.18
N LYS A 267 3.63 13.52 -23.44
CA LYS A 267 4.58 14.58 -23.07
C LYS A 267 4.23 15.95 -23.67
N ALA A 268 3.73 15.98 -24.90
CA ALA A 268 3.42 17.22 -25.62
C ALA A 268 2.20 17.98 -25.07
N SER A 269 1.27 17.29 -24.41
CA SER A 269 0.03 17.85 -23.87
C SER A 269 -0.14 17.63 -22.37
N ARG A 270 0.97 17.50 -21.66
CA ARG A 270 0.96 17.22 -20.23
C ARG A 270 0.35 18.38 -19.44
N VAL A 271 -0.71 18.08 -18.69
CA VAL A 271 -1.39 19.01 -17.80
C VAL A 271 -0.88 18.77 -16.38
N ARG A 272 -0.41 19.84 -15.73
CA ARG A 272 0.06 19.77 -14.36
C ARG A 272 -1.10 19.87 -13.37
N ILE A 273 -0.95 19.24 -12.21
CA ILE A 273 -1.83 19.49 -11.07
C ILE A 273 -1.58 20.93 -10.59
N PRO A 274 -2.62 21.75 -10.48
CA PRO A 274 -2.47 23.11 -10.00
C PRO A 274 -2.13 23.15 -8.51
N VAL A 275 -1.40 24.19 -8.11
CA VAL A 275 -1.13 24.53 -6.72
C VAL A 275 -1.98 25.74 -6.35
N GLY A 276 -2.48 25.79 -5.11
CA GLY A 276 -3.25 26.92 -4.59
C GLY A 276 -4.70 27.01 -5.10
N ARG A 277 -5.20 25.98 -5.78
CA ARG A 277 -6.62 25.86 -6.13
C ARG A 277 -7.10 24.41 -6.08
N TRP A 278 -8.38 24.21 -5.93
CA TRP A 278 -9.01 22.90 -6.02
C TRP A 278 -8.88 22.32 -7.44
N VAL A 279 -8.69 21.03 -7.53
CA VAL A 279 -8.64 20.23 -8.75
C VAL A 279 -9.46 18.96 -8.56
N HIS A 280 -10.32 18.66 -9.50
CA HIS A 280 -11.07 17.40 -9.53
C HIS A 280 -10.26 16.32 -10.25
N LEU A 281 -9.97 15.24 -9.58
CA LEU A 281 -9.40 14.04 -10.18
C LEU A 281 -10.46 12.94 -10.22
N LYS A 282 -10.67 12.37 -11.41
CA LYS A 282 -11.55 11.23 -11.63
C LYS A 282 -10.78 10.14 -12.34
N ALA A 283 -10.89 8.92 -11.86
CA ALA A 283 -10.24 7.74 -12.40
C ALA A 283 -11.24 6.63 -12.70
N CYS A 284 -10.93 5.79 -13.69
CA CYS A 284 -11.66 4.56 -13.95
C CYS A 284 -10.65 3.45 -14.26
N PHE A 285 -10.81 2.32 -13.60
CA PHE A 285 -9.98 1.13 -13.78
C PHE A 285 -10.86 -0.05 -14.18
N HIS A 286 -10.71 -0.55 -15.42
CA HIS A 286 -11.19 -1.89 -15.77
C HIS A 286 -10.18 -2.90 -15.24
N LEU A 287 -10.61 -3.75 -14.29
CA LEU A 287 -9.70 -4.60 -13.52
C LEU A 287 -9.35 -5.89 -14.27
N SER A 288 -8.07 -6.04 -14.65
CA SER A 288 -7.53 -7.25 -15.24
C SER A 288 -6.04 -7.41 -14.89
N GLU A 289 -5.62 -8.64 -14.64
CA GLU A 289 -4.21 -9.01 -14.54
C GLU A 289 -3.54 -9.15 -15.90
N MET A 290 -4.32 -9.13 -16.98
CA MET A 290 -3.88 -9.21 -18.36
C MET A 290 -3.73 -7.81 -18.98
N PRO A 291 -3.12 -7.68 -20.19
CA PRO A 291 -2.98 -6.41 -20.88
C PRO A 291 -4.30 -5.76 -21.36
N ASP A 292 -5.43 -6.45 -21.22
CA ASP A 292 -6.77 -5.98 -21.60
C ASP A 292 -7.43 -5.08 -20.52
N GLY A 293 -6.84 -4.95 -19.35
CA GLY A 293 -7.24 -3.94 -18.39
C GLY A 293 -7.15 -2.53 -18.99
N ARG A 294 -7.83 -1.56 -18.39
CA ARG A 294 -7.87 -0.18 -18.91
C ARG A 294 -7.83 0.82 -17.78
N VAL A 295 -7.08 1.91 -17.99
CA VAL A 295 -7.02 3.06 -17.09
C VAL A 295 -7.46 4.33 -17.80
N ARG A 296 -8.28 5.13 -17.13
CA ARG A 296 -8.72 6.45 -17.62
C ARG A 296 -8.59 7.46 -16.49
N LEU A 297 -7.99 8.61 -16.78
CA LEU A 297 -7.83 9.73 -15.84
C LEU A 297 -8.41 11.00 -16.45
N TRP A 298 -9.21 11.71 -15.66
CA TRP A 298 -9.66 13.06 -15.95
C TRP A 298 -9.17 14.01 -14.85
N GLN A 299 -8.87 15.22 -15.27
CA GLN A 299 -8.59 16.36 -14.40
C GLN A 299 -9.49 17.52 -14.78
N ASP A 300 -10.30 18.03 -13.86
CA ASP A 300 -11.26 19.11 -14.08
C ASP A 300 -12.22 18.85 -15.28
N GLY A 301 -12.54 17.58 -15.54
CA GLY A 301 -13.38 17.13 -16.64
C GLY A 301 -12.63 16.75 -17.92
N ASP A 302 -11.40 17.19 -18.11
CA ASP A 302 -10.57 16.88 -19.27
C ASP A 302 -9.93 15.49 -19.14
N LYS A 303 -10.12 14.63 -20.14
CA LYS A 303 -9.55 13.29 -20.17
C LYS A 303 -8.06 13.34 -20.55
N LEU A 304 -7.20 13.02 -19.62
CA LEU A 304 -5.74 13.12 -19.76
C LEU A 304 -5.06 11.78 -20.09
N ILE A 305 -5.64 10.67 -19.62
CA ILE A 305 -5.12 9.32 -19.87
C ILE A 305 -6.28 8.43 -20.31
N ASP A 306 -6.05 7.60 -21.32
CA ASP A 306 -6.91 6.51 -21.75
C ASP A 306 -6.01 5.43 -22.36
N GLN A 307 -5.61 4.44 -21.55
CA GLN A 307 -4.63 3.44 -21.95
C GLN A 307 -5.06 2.05 -21.50
N GLN A 308 -4.71 1.04 -22.31
CA GLN A 308 -4.84 -0.37 -21.94
C GLN A 308 -3.59 -0.88 -21.25
N GLY A 309 -3.75 -1.86 -20.38
CA GLY A 309 -2.68 -2.55 -19.69
C GLY A 309 -3.15 -3.22 -18.41
N GLN A 310 -2.25 -3.93 -17.76
CA GLN A 310 -2.50 -4.62 -16.51
C GLN A 310 -2.93 -3.64 -15.40
N THR A 311 -4.03 -3.93 -14.72
CA THR A 311 -4.60 -3.12 -13.63
C THR A 311 -4.81 -3.90 -12.33
N LEU A 312 -4.67 -5.23 -12.37
CA LEU A 312 -4.60 -6.10 -11.19
C LEU A 312 -3.23 -6.76 -11.11
N PRO A 313 -2.66 -6.96 -9.91
CA PRO A 313 -1.37 -7.63 -9.76
C PRO A 313 -1.42 -9.11 -10.17
N LEU A 314 -2.55 -9.79 -9.93
CA LEU A 314 -2.78 -11.21 -10.23
C LEU A 314 -4.29 -11.51 -10.31
N ALA A 315 -4.66 -12.64 -10.94
CA ALA A 315 -6.04 -13.01 -11.25
C ALA A 315 -6.97 -13.11 -10.01
N GLY A 316 -6.44 -13.59 -8.90
CA GLY A 316 -7.19 -13.73 -7.65
C GLY A 316 -7.23 -12.48 -6.77
N ALA A 317 -6.60 -11.37 -7.19
CA ALA A 317 -6.52 -10.16 -6.40
C ALA A 317 -7.91 -9.58 -6.11
N ILE A 318 -8.05 -9.08 -4.88
CA ILE A 318 -9.20 -8.30 -4.44
C ILE A 318 -8.65 -6.93 -4.05
N TYR A 319 -9.10 -5.87 -4.69
CA TYR A 319 -8.87 -4.54 -4.16
C TYR A 319 -9.81 -4.31 -3.00
N ASP A 320 -9.26 -4.40 -1.80
CA ASP A 320 -9.98 -4.32 -0.53
C ASP A 320 -9.67 -3.05 0.27
N SER A 321 -8.65 -2.28 -0.17
CA SER A 321 -8.24 -1.05 0.50
C SER A 321 -8.22 0.14 -0.45
N LEU A 322 -8.73 1.27 0.02
CA LEU A 322 -8.53 2.61 -0.53
C LEU A 322 -7.77 3.45 0.48
N GLU A 323 -6.68 4.08 0.07
CA GLU A 323 -5.93 5.06 0.84
C GLU A 323 -5.95 6.41 0.11
N ILE A 324 -6.30 7.50 0.80
CA ILE A 324 -6.38 8.86 0.24
C ILE A 324 -5.59 9.86 1.07
N GLY A 325 -5.19 10.97 0.46
CA GLY A 325 -4.38 12.02 1.06
C GLY A 325 -2.92 11.93 0.63
N ILE A 326 -1.98 11.93 1.56
CA ILE A 326 -0.56 11.72 1.27
C ILE A 326 -0.23 10.26 1.51
N SER A 327 -0.59 9.38 0.58
CA SER A 327 -0.29 7.94 0.70
C SER A 327 1.19 7.64 0.46
N ALA A 328 1.93 8.56 -0.17
CA ALA A 328 3.39 8.58 -0.14
C ALA A 328 3.92 10.01 -0.33
N HIS A 329 4.91 10.40 0.49
CA HIS A 329 5.75 11.56 0.32
C HIS A 329 7.20 11.10 0.26
N SER A 330 7.76 11.03 -0.94
CA SER A 330 9.07 10.43 -1.20
C SER A 330 10.07 11.40 -1.83
N PHE A 331 9.67 12.64 -2.11
CA PHE A 331 10.51 13.63 -2.79
C PHE A 331 10.55 14.96 -2.04
N GLY A 332 11.70 15.63 -2.20
CA GLY A 332 11.92 16.99 -1.76
C GLY A 332 12.16 17.15 -0.24
N PRO A 333 12.76 18.25 0.15
CA PRO A 333 13.10 18.56 1.54
C PRO A 333 11.95 19.24 2.31
N ASN A 334 10.86 19.61 1.62
CA ASN A 334 9.77 20.40 2.21
C ASN A 334 8.64 19.49 2.69
N PRO A 335 7.96 19.86 3.80
CA PRO A 335 6.70 19.22 4.17
C PRO A 335 5.66 19.33 3.05
N ALA A 336 4.79 18.33 2.93
CA ALA A 336 3.65 18.36 2.02
C ALA A 336 2.35 18.51 2.79
N THR A 337 1.41 19.27 2.21
CA THR A 337 0.03 19.36 2.68
C THR A 337 -0.92 19.07 1.52
N VAL A 338 -1.97 18.34 1.78
CA VAL A 338 -3.06 18.09 0.84
C VAL A 338 -4.38 18.23 1.59
N TYR A 339 -5.33 18.97 1.02
CA TYR A 339 -6.73 18.88 1.42
C TYR A 339 -7.47 18.02 0.42
N VAL A 340 -8.33 17.15 0.93
CA VAL A 340 -9.14 16.22 0.12
C VAL A 340 -10.59 16.41 0.50
N ASP A 341 -11.47 16.45 -0.50
CA ASP A 341 -12.91 16.63 -0.30
C ASP A 341 -13.72 15.87 -1.34
N ASP A 342 -15.00 15.64 -1.04
CA ASP A 342 -15.98 15.01 -1.95
C ASP A 342 -15.44 13.74 -2.63
N VAL A 343 -14.94 12.82 -1.81
CA VAL A 343 -14.37 11.55 -2.29
C VAL A 343 -15.47 10.54 -2.57
N ALA A 344 -15.39 9.87 -3.72
CA ALA A 344 -16.26 8.75 -4.04
C ALA A 344 -15.46 7.61 -4.69
N ILE A 345 -15.85 6.37 -4.36
CA ILE A 345 -15.42 5.16 -5.07
C ILE A 345 -16.61 4.24 -5.26
N SER A 346 -16.75 3.69 -6.45
CA SER A 346 -17.83 2.74 -6.82
C SER A 346 -17.41 1.84 -7.97
N ASP A 347 -18.22 0.88 -8.30
CA ASP A 347 -18.21 0.10 -9.55
C ASP A 347 -19.35 0.46 -10.47
#